data_2e6b7095f5ddd009e3eaa6ec78535795
#
_entry.id   2e6b7095f5ddd009e3eaa6ec78535795
#
_cell.length_a   1.000
_cell.length_b   1.000
_cell.length_c   1.000
_cell.angle_alpha   90.00
_cell.angle_beta   90.00
_cell.angle_gamma   90.00
#
_symmetry.space_group_name_H-M   'P 1'
#
loop_
_entity.id
_entity.type
_entity.pdbx_description
1 polymer ?
#
loop_
_entity_poly.entity_id
_entity_poly.type
_entity_poly.pdbx_seq_one_letter_code
_entity_poly.pdbx_strand_id
1 'polypeptide(L)'
;MKLLVSPINVEEANICKIAGADIIDVKNPKEGSLGANFPWMIQAVKKAAGSVPVSATIGDFNYKPGTASLAALGAAVAGADYIKVGLYDIKTKEQALDMLVNIVRSVKDYDKNKKVVASGYSDFRRIGSIPIMELPAIGMKAGVDVVMMDTGIKDGRSTFDFLSSDDLTMFVSRARSLGLQTAIAGTIKFENIPALNRISPDIIGVRGCVCGGDRNSTIKKELVEKLKAEMIRV
;
A
#
# COMPACT_ATOMS: atom_id res chain seq x y z
N MET A 1 -3.43 -14.79 -2.34
CA MET A 1 -2.74 -13.49 -2.18
C MET A 1 -2.53 -12.82 -3.52
N LYS A 2 -2.63 -11.48 -3.60
CA LYS A 2 -2.34 -10.68 -4.79
C LYS A 2 -0.96 -10.03 -4.65
N LEU A 3 -0.23 -9.94 -5.76
CA LEU A 3 1.05 -9.24 -5.83
C LEU A 3 0.85 -7.80 -6.30
N LEU A 4 1.18 -6.83 -5.43
CA LEU A 4 1.23 -5.42 -5.75
C LEU A 4 2.71 -5.03 -5.96
N VAL A 5 3.02 -4.48 -7.14
CA VAL A 5 4.37 -4.02 -7.49
C VAL A 5 4.34 -2.51 -7.70
N SER A 6 5.34 -1.80 -7.16
CA SER A 6 5.39 -0.33 -7.19
C SER A 6 6.39 0.20 -8.22
N PRO A 7 5.98 0.46 -9.49
CA PRO A 7 6.78 1.16 -10.50
C PRO A 7 6.86 2.66 -10.21
N ILE A 8 7.87 3.31 -10.79
CA ILE A 8 8.06 4.77 -10.72
C ILE A 8 7.77 5.48 -12.06
N ASN A 9 7.61 4.73 -13.14
CA ASN A 9 7.33 5.24 -14.49
C ASN A 9 6.49 4.24 -15.30
N VAL A 10 6.13 4.62 -16.52
CA VAL A 10 5.31 3.81 -17.43
C VAL A 10 6.05 2.57 -17.94
N GLU A 11 7.35 2.67 -18.16
CA GLU A 11 8.19 1.55 -18.62
C GLU A 11 8.19 0.43 -17.58
N GLU A 12 8.43 0.76 -16.31
CA GLU A 12 8.35 -0.20 -15.21
C GLU A 12 6.92 -0.75 -15.03
N ALA A 13 5.88 0.06 -15.24
CA ALA A 13 4.49 -0.39 -15.16
C ALA A 13 4.18 -1.46 -16.23
N ASN A 14 4.70 -1.30 -17.45
CA ASN A 14 4.60 -2.30 -18.48
C ASN A 14 5.33 -3.60 -18.12
N ILE A 15 6.53 -3.50 -17.52
CA ILE A 15 7.26 -4.68 -17.01
C ILE A 15 6.41 -5.40 -15.96
N CYS A 16 5.84 -4.69 -14.98
CA CYS A 16 4.98 -5.26 -13.94
C CYS A 16 3.77 -6.00 -14.54
N LYS A 17 3.10 -5.37 -15.52
CA LYS A 17 1.95 -5.97 -16.23
C LYS A 17 2.33 -7.27 -16.91
N ILE A 18 3.41 -7.27 -17.71
CA ILE A 18 3.87 -8.44 -18.48
C ILE A 18 4.32 -9.56 -17.53
N ALA A 19 4.95 -9.20 -16.40
CA ALA A 19 5.41 -10.15 -15.39
C ALA A 19 4.30 -10.70 -14.48
N GLY A 20 3.03 -10.28 -14.68
CA GLY A 20 1.87 -10.83 -13.98
C GLY A 20 1.59 -10.24 -12.60
N ALA A 21 1.99 -8.99 -12.33
CA ALA A 21 1.53 -8.28 -11.15
C ALA A 21 -0.01 -8.15 -11.16
N ASP A 22 -0.64 -8.37 -10.01
CA ASP A 22 -2.10 -8.27 -9.86
C ASP A 22 -2.57 -6.83 -9.65
N ILE A 23 -1.69 -5.97 -9.11
CA ILE A 23 -1.95 -4.54 -8.88
C ILE A 23 -0.67 -3.77 -9.20
N ILE A 24 -0.78 -2.68 -9.94
CA ILE A 24 0.32 -1.77 -10.27
C ILE A 24 0.17 -0.53 -9.38
N ASP A 25 1.19 -0.24 -8.54
CA ASP A 25 1.13 0.78 -7.50
C ASP A 25 1.96 2.02 -7.85
N VAL A 26 1.30 3.08 -8.30
CA VAL A 26 1.96 4.34 -8.67
C VAL A 26 2.41 5.10 -7.44
N LYS A 27 3.72 5.28 -7.28
CA LYS A 27 4.29 6.10 -6.21
C LYS A 27 5.55 6.84 -6.63
N ASN A 28 5.90 7.88 -5.87
CA ASN A 28 7.12 8.65 -6.03
C ASN A 28 8.01 8.49 -4.79
N PRO A 29 9.05 7.64 -4.81
CA PRO A 29 9.93 7.42 -3.66
C PRO A 29 10.69 8.67 -3.19
N LYS A 30 10.76 9.72 -4.02
CA LYS A 30 11.43 10.99 -3.66
C LYS A 30 10.61 11.83 -2.67
N GLU A 31 9.31 11.56 -2.56
CA GLU A 31 8.39 12.29 -1.66
C GLU A 31 8.04 11.49 -0.39
N GLY A 32 8.73 10.40 -0.11
CA GLY A 32 8.51 9.63 1.12
C GLY A 32 8.31 8.13 0.91
N SER A 33 7.89 7.45 1.97
CA SER A 33 7.57 6.02 1.94
C SER A 33 6.40 5.73 1.00
N LEU A 34 5.35 6.54 1.10
CA LEU A 34 4.15 6.50 0.28
C LEU A 34 3.98 7.80 -0.52
N GLY A 35 5.09 8.36 -1.00
CA GLY A 35 5.09 9.63 -1.71
C GLY A 35 4.15 9.63 -2.92
N ALA A 36 3.39 10.72 -3.08
CA ALA A 36 2.43 10.88 -4.17
C ALA A 36 3.13 11.07 -5.51
N ASN A 37 2.48 10.63 -6.58
CA ASN A 37 2.90 10.94 -7.94
C ASN A 37 1.90 11.90 -8.59
N PHE A 38 2.32 12.53 -9.67
CA PHE A 38 1.49 13.50 -10.38
C PHE A 38 0.26 12.84 -11.02
N PRO A 39 -0.91 13.54 -11.09
CA PRO A 39 -2.12 13.01 -11.71
C PRO A 39 -1.92 12.50 -13.14
N TRP A 40 -1.14 13.22 -13.96
CA TRP A 40 -0.83 12.78 -15.33
C TRP A 40 0.01 11.49 -15.38
N MET A 41 0.86 11.22 -14.36
CA MET A 41 1.60 9.97 -14.26
C MET A 41 0.64 8.83 -13.89
N ILE A 42 -0.29 9.06 -12.96
CA ILE A 42 -1.34 8.08 -12.61
C ILE A 42 -2.16 7.73 -13.87
N GLN A 43 -2.58 8.72 -14.63
CA GLN A 43 -3.30 8.53 -15.90
C GLN A 43 -2.49 7.73 -16.93
N ALA A 44 -1.20 8.06 -17.10
CA ALA A 44 -0.33 7.37 -18.04
C ALA A 44 -0.13 5.90 -17.65
N VAL A 45 0.11 5.62 -16.36
CA VAL A 45 0.22 4.25 -15.85
C VAL A 45 -1.11 3.50 -15.96
N LYS A 46 -2.25 4.14 -15.66
CA LYS A 46 -3.58 3.52 -15.83
C LYS A 46 -3.83 3.10 -17.28
N LYS A 47 -3.46 3.94 -18.22
CA LYS A 47 -3.56 3.62 -19.66
C LYS A 47 -2.67 2.44 -20.03
N ALA A 48 -1.44 2.41 -19.56
CA ALA A 48 -0.48 1.31 -19.81
C ALA A 48 -0.92 -0.01 -19.15
N ALA A 49 -1.44 0.06 -17.93
CA ALA A 49 -1.91 -1.09 -17.18
C ALA A 49 -3.10 -1.81 -17.87
N GLY A 50 -3.96 -1.08 -18.57
CA GLY A 50 -5.14 -1.65 -19.23
C GLY A 50 -6.14 -2.19 -18.20
N SER A 51 -6.36 -3.51 -18.20
CA SER A 51 -7.29 -4.18 -17.27
C SER A 51 -6.70 -4.45 -15.89
N VAL A 52 -5.38 -4.32 -15.71
CA VAL A 52 -4.74 -4.51 -14.40
C VAL A 52 -5.12 -3.33 -13.49
N PRO A 53 -5.63 -3.59 -12.28
CA PRO A 53 -5.95 -2.54 -11.33
C PRO A 53 -4.74 -1.67 -10.96
N VAL A 54 -4.97 -0.36 -10.84
CA VAL A 54 -3.94 0.60 -10.45
C VAL A 54 -4.21 1.13 -9.05
N SER A 55 -3.21 1.03 -8.18
CA SER A 55 -3.14 1.72 -6.90
C SER A 55 -2.35 3.01 -7.08
N ALA A 56 -2.73 4.07 -6.39
CA ALA A 56 -1.93 5.29 -6.29
C ALA A 56 -1.82 5.75 -4.85
N THR A 57 -0.59 6.11 -4.45
CA THR A 57 -0.37 6.76 -3.16
C THR A 57 -0.68 8.25 -3.27
N ILE A 58 -1.25 8.82 -2.21
CA ILE A 58 -1.55 10.25 -2.13
C ILE A 58 -0.60 11.01 -1.18
N GLY A 59 0.31 10.31 -0.54
CA GLY A 59 1.34 10.87 0.33
C GLY A 59 1.33 10.32 1.75
N ASP A 60 2.40 10.67 2.45
CA ASP A 60 2.56 10.50 3.89
C ASP A 60 2.11 11.80 4.56
N PHE A 61 0.95 11.77 5.22
CA PHE A 61 0.34 13.00 5.75
C PHE A 61 0.60 13.20 7.24
N ASN A 62 0.77 14.47 7.62
CA ASN A 62 0.37 14.97 8.93
C ASN A 62 -1.16 15.22 8.95
N TYR A 63 -1.71 15.60 10.11
CA TYR A 63 -3.15 15.79 10.26
C TYR A 63 -3.65 17.00 9.45
N LYS A 64 -4.08 16.75 8.22
CA LYS A 64 -4.67 17.71 7.27
C LYS A 64 -5.79 17.03 6.46
N PRO A 65 -6.95 16.75 7.08
CA PRO A 65 -8.00 15.95 6.46
C PRO A 65 -8.52 16.54 5.14
N GLY A 66 -8.67 17.86 5.04
CA GLY A 66 -9.11 18.53 3.82
C GLY A 66 -8.10 18.38 2.67
N THR A 67 -6.81 18.58 2.94
CA THR A 67 -5.74 18.40 1.93
C THR A 67 -5.66 16.95 1.47
N ALA A 68 -5.72 16.01 2.40
CA ALA A 68 -5.70 14.57 2.09
C ALA A 68 -6.92 14.15 1.26
N SER A 69 -8.10 14.71 1.57
CA SER A 69 -9.34 14.46 0.82
C SER A 69 -9.26 14.96 -0.63
N LEU A 70 -8.71 16.16 -0.85
CA LEU A 70 -8.48 16.71 -2.19
C LEU A 70 -7.48 15.87 -2.98
N ALA A 71 -6.39 15.43 -2.34
CA ALA A 71 -5.40 14.54 -2.96
C ALA A 71 -6.02 13.19 -3.33
N ALA A 72 -6.85 12.62 -2.45
CA ALA A 72 -7.54 11.36 -2.69
C ALA A 72 -8.52 11.44 -3.87
N LEU A 73 -9.32 12.51 -3.93
CA LEU A 73 -10.20 12.76 -5.06
C LEU A 73 -9.39 12.93 -6.36
N GLY A 74 -8.29 13.68 -6.32
CA GLY A 74 -7.39 13.85 -7.47
C GLY A 74 -6.85 12.54 -8.01
N ALA A 75 -6.41 11.63 -7.14
CA ALA A 75 -5.93 10.29 -7.53
C ALA A 75 -7.07 9.43 -8.11
N ALA A 76 -8.27 9.48 -7.53
CA ALA A 76 -9.45 8.76 -8.01
C ALA A 76 -9.87 9.24 -9.42
N VAL A 77 -9.92 10.56 -9.64
CA VAL A 77 -10.24 11.19 -10.95
C VAL A 77 -9.16 10.86 -11.98
N ALA A 78 -7.88 10.79 -11.58
CA ALA A 78 -6.77 10.38 -12.45
C ALA A 78 -6.84 8.90 -12.86
N GLY A 79 -7.78 8.11 -12.32
CA GLY A 79 -8.05 6.75 -12.75
C GLY A 79 -7.51 5.65 -11.83
N ALA A 80 -6.97 5.98 -10.66
CA ALA A 80 -6.60 4.96 -9.69
C ALA A 80 -7.84 4.16 -9.24
N ASP A 81 -7.68 2.84 -9.10
CA ASP A 81 -8.70 1.93 -8.57
C ASP A 81 -8.59 1.77 -7.06
N TYR A 82 -7.37 1.89 -6.52
CA TYR A 82 -7.05 1.92 -5.10
C TYR A 82 -6.37 3.24 -4.75
N ILE A 83 -6.92 3.97 -3.79
CA ILE A 83 -6.40 5.25 -3.31
C ILE A 83 -5.77 5.00 -1.93
N LYS A 84 -4.45 5.14 -1.82
CA LYS A 84 -3.69 4.76 -0.64
C LYS A 84 -3.13 5.97 0.08
N VAL A 85 -3.45 6.10 1.36
CA VAL A 85 -2.98 7.16 2.25
C VAL A 85 -2.05 6.62 3.33
N GLY A 86 -0.92 7.30 3.57
CA GLY A 86 -0.02 7.04 4.68
C GLY A 86 -0.37 7.88 5.91
N LEU A 87 -0.49 7.23 7.07
CA LEU A 87 -0.75 7.87 8.35
C LEU A 87 0.56 8.17 9.10
N TYR A 88 1.56 8.73 8.40
CA TYR A 88 2.94 8.85 8.88
C TYR A 88 3.06 9.74 10.13
N ASP A 89 2.45 10.91 10.10
CA ASP A 89 2.51 11.89 11.20
C ASP A 89 1.15 12.05 11.90
N ILE A 90 0.38 10.98 11.95
CA ILE A 90 -0.89 10.91 12.67
C ILE A 90 -0.63 10.34 14.07
N LYS A 91 -0.95 11.12 15.11
CA LYS A 91 -0.54 10.84 16.48
C LYS A 91 -1.63 10.17 17.32
N THR A 92 -2.91 10.40 16.98
CA THR A 92 -4.03 9.86 17.76
C THR A 92 -5.02 9.09 16.88
N LYS A 93 -5.81 8.21 17.52
CA LYS A 93 -6.86 7.43 16.85
C LYS A 93 -7.95 8.33 16.27
N GLU A 94 -8.26 9.41 16.96
CA GLU A 94 -9.26 10.39 16.59
C GLU A 94 -8.83 11.12 15.31
N GLN A 95 -7.57 11.56 15.24
CA GLN A 95 -7.00 12.15 14.03
C GLN A 95 -7.03 11.17 12.85
N ALA A 96 -6.66 9.91 13.08
CA ALA A 96 -6.68 8.88 12.04
C ALA A 96 -8.11 8.63 11.55
N LEU A 97 -9.06 8.50 12.46
CA LEU A 97 -10.47 8.26 12.13
C LEU A 97 -11.06 9.42 11.32
N ASP A 98 -10.91 10.66 11.82
CA ASP A 98 -11.44 11.85 11.13
C ASP A 98 -10.83 11.99 9.73
N MET A 99 -9.53 11.85 9.59
CA MET A 99 -8.86 11.92 8.29
C MET A 99 -9.36 10.85 7.32
N LEU A 100 -9.48 9.60 7.77
CA LEU A 100 -9.92 8.48 6.92
C LEU A 100 -11.39 8.61 6.53
N VAL A 101 -12.28 9.03 7.44
CA VAL A 101 -13.72 9.27 7.12
C VAL A 101 -13.86 10.30 6.00
N ASN A 102 -13.13 11.41 6.07
CA ASN A 102 -13.19 12.46 5.05
C ASN A 102 -12.60 12.00 3.71
N ILE A 103 -11.52 11.22 3.71
CA ILE A 103 -10.96 10.60 2.49
C ILE A 103 -11.95 9.62 1.88
N VAL A 104 -12.51 8.70 2.67
CA VAL A 104 -13.50 7.71 2.21
C VAL A 104 -14.69 8.42 1.57
N ARG A 105 -15.24 9.45 2.24
CA ARG A 105 -16.34 10.24 1.69
C ARG A 105 -15.97 10.84 0.34
N SER A 106 -14.83 11.53 0.23
CA SER A 106 -14.40 12.18 -1.02
C SER A 106 -14.24 11.19 -2.19
N VAL A 107 -13.74 9.99 -1.91
CA VAL A 107 -13.55 8.94 -2.93
C VAL A 107 -14.88 8.27 -3.29
N LYS A 108 -15.69 7.89 -2.29
CA LYS A 108 -16.94 7.13 -2.50
C LYS A 108 -18.07 7.99 -3.06
N ASP A 109 -18.11 9.29 -2.77
CA ASP A 109 -19.04 10.23 -3.40
C ASP A 109 -18.73 10.39 -4.90
N TYR A 110 -17.46 10.28 -5.30
CA TYR A 110 -17.04 10.29 -6.70
C TYR A 110 -17.34 8.96 -7.41
N ASP A 111 -16.87 7.83 -6.83
CA ASP A 111 -17.10 6.49 -7.39
C ASP A 111 -17.04 5.43 -6.30
N LYS A 112 -18.16 4.78 -6.03
CA LYS A 112 -18.31 3.74 -4.99
C LYS A 112 -17.46 2.49 -5.25
N ASN A 113 -17.03 2.25 -6.49
CA ASN A 113 -16.19 1.09 -6.86
C ASN A 113 -14.72 1.30 -6.52
N LYS A 114 -14.27 2.54 -6.34
CA LYS A 114 -12.90 2.85 -5.92
C LYS A 114 -12.66 2.35 -4.50
N LYS A 115 -11.44 1.86 -4.24
CA LYS A 115 -11.06 1.33 -2.93
C LYS A 115 -10.14 2.28 -2.20
N VAL A 116 -10.41 2.52 -0.93
CA VAL A 116 -9.56 3.31 -0.04
C VAL A 116 -8.67 2.38 0.78
N VAL A 117 -7.37 2.63 0.77
CA VAL A 117 -6.35 1.88 1.49
C VAL A 117 -5.76 2.76 2.58
N ALA A 118 -5.99 2.41 3.84
CA ALA A 118 -5.33 3.06 4.98
C ALA A 118 -4.02 2.34 5.28
N SER A 119 -2.90 3.06 5.20
CA SER A 119 -1.58 2.50 5.50
C SER A 119 -1.03 3.05 6.81
N GLY A 120 -0.72 2.14 7.74
CA GLY A 120 0.06 2.40 8.94
C GLY A 120 1.45 1.76 8.82
N TYR A 121 2.26 1.89 9.87
CA TYR A 121 3.67 1.54 9.81
C TYR A 121 4.08 0.55 10.89
N SER A 122 4.83 -0.49 10.52
CA SER A 122 5.38 -1.47 11.47
C SER A 122 6.40 -0.83 12.42
N ASP A 123 7.14 0.17 11.94
CA ASP A 123 8.09 0.97 12.71
C ASP A 123 7.46 2.24 13.35
N PHE A 124 6.16 2.21 13.64
CA PHE A 124 5.39 3.34 14.17
C PHE A 124 6.03 4.03 15.38
N ARG A 125 6.74 3.27 16.25
CA ARG A 125 7.43 3.85 17.41
C ARG A 125 8.58 4.77 17.02
N ARG A 126 9.24 4.51 15.87
CA ARG A 126 10.37 5.31 15.38
C ARG A 126 9.93 6.65 14.79
N ILE A 127 8.73 6.67 14.22
CA ILE A 127 8.15 7.87 13.58
C ILE A 127 7.10 8.55 14.48
N GLY A 128 6.81 7.98 15.66
CA GLY A 128 5.83 8.51 16.59
C GLY A 128 4.41 8.54 16.02
N SER A 129 4.05 7.57 15.17
CA SER A 129 2.71 7.40 14.61
C SER A 129 1.84 6.50 15.50
N ILE A 130 0.56 6.37 15.15
CA ILE A 130 -0.36 5.47 15.87
C ILE A 130 0.12 4.01 15.82
N PRO A 131 -0.12 3.21 16.88
CA PRO A 131 0.21 1.79 16.86
C PRO A 131 -0.53 1.08 15.72
N ILE A 132 0.23 0.31 14.92
CA ILE A 132 -0.31 -0.36 13.73
C ILE A 132 -1.48 -1.31 14.05
N MET A 133 -1.49 -1.93 15.23
CA MET A 133 -2.54 -2.86 15.67
C MET A 133 -3.89 -2.18 15.94
N GLU A 134 -3.93 -0.85 16.00
CA GLU A 134 -5.18 -0.07 16.10
C GLU A 134 -5.83 0.17 14.74
N LEU A 135 -5.05 0.08 13.66
CA LEU A 135 -5.49 0.43 12.32
C LEU A 135 -6.72 -0.38 11.83
N PRO A 136 -6.86 -1.69 12.09
CA PRO A 136 -8.04 -2.43 11.66
C PRO A 136 -9.35 -1.88 12.24
N ALA A 137 -9.37 -1.55 13.55
CA ALA A 137 -10.55 -1.01 14.19
C ALA A 137 -10.90 0.41 13.71
N ILE A 138 -9.87 1.24 13.49
CA ILE A 138 -10.03 2.60 12.94
C ILE A 138 -10.52 2.51 11.48
N GLY A 139 -9.90 1.67 10.68
CA GLY A 139 -10.24 1.48 9.27
C GLY A 139 -11.68 1.00 9.07
N MET A 140 -12.14 0.05 9.88
CA MET A 140 -13.53 -0.41 9.85
C MET A 140 -14.51 0.73 10.18
N LYS A 141 -14.24 1.49 11.25
CA LYS A 141 -15.08 2.64 11.63
C LYS A 141 -15.10 3.74 10.55
N ALA A 142 -13.99 3.94 9.86
CA ALA A 142 -13.88 4.93 8.79
C ALA A 142 -14.50 4.45 7.46
N GLY A 143 -14.75 3.16 7.31
CA GLY A 143 -15.28 2.58 6.07
C GLY A 143 -14.24 2.39 4.97
N VAL A 144 -12.95 2.20 5.31
CA VAL A 144 -11.92 1.87 4.31
C VAL A 144 -12.10 0.43 3.80
N ASP A 145 -11.59 0.14 2.62
CA ASP A 145 -11.69 -1.20 2.02
C ASP A 145 -10.49 -2.09 2.40
N VAL A 146 -9.32 -1.48 2.59
CA VAL A 146 -8.06 -2.19 2.86
C VAL A 146 -7.28 -1.50 3.98
N VAL A 147 -6.76 -2.29 4.91
CA VAL A 147 -5.74 -1.83 5.86
C VAL A 147 -4.39 -2.40 5.47
N MET A 148 -3.39 -1.54 5.42
CA MET A 148 -2.05 -1.88 4.95
C MET A 148 -1.00 -1.60 6.03
N MET A 149 0.00 -2.46 6.09
CA MET A 149 1.20 -2.28 6.88
C MET A 149 2.41 -2.06 5.96
N ASP A 150 3.18 -1.00 6.22
CA ASP A 150 4.43 -0.68 5.52
C ASP A 150 5.51 -0.31 6.55
N THR A 151 6.71 0.07 6.15
CA THR A 151 7.73 0.73 6.98
C THR A 151 7.75 2.23 6.65
N GLY A 152 7.81 3.09 7.66
CA GLY A 152 7.91 4.54 7.48
C GLY A 152 9.31 4.94 7.03
N ILE A 153 10.34 4.46 7.73
CA ILE A 153 11.74 4.74 7.43
C ILE A 153 12.29 3.66 6.49
N LYS A 154 12.87 4.08 5.37
CA LYS A 154 13.42 3.18 4.33
C LYS A 154 14.94 3.02 4.47
N ASP A 155 15.39 2.40 5.55
CA ASP A 155 16.80 2.15 5.88
C ASP A 155 17.23 0.68 5.68
N GLY A 156 16.48 -0.09 4.88
CA GLY A 156 16.75 -1.50 4.60
C GLY A 156 16.11 -2.49 5.57
N ARG A 157 15.59 -2.02 6.71
CA ARG A 157 14.84 -2.86 7.64
C ARG A 157 13.44 -3.14 7.11
N SER A 158 13.01 -4.38 7.26
CA SER A 158 11.71 -4.88 6.80
C SER A 158 10.66 -4.80 7.91
N THR A 159 9.42 -4.98 7.56
CA THR A 159 8.31 -5.16 8.51
C THR A 159 8.62 -6.30 9.51
N PHE A 160 9.31 -7.36 9.09
CA PHE A 160 9.70 -8.49 9.94
C PHE A 160 10.81 -8.16 10.95
N ASP A 161 11.52 -7.04 10.79
CA ASP A 161 12.49 -6.55 11.78
C ASP A 161 11.81 -5.82 12.94
N PHE A 162 10.54 -5.46 12.82
CA PHE A 162 9.77 -4.70 13.81
C PHE A 162 8.64 -5.50 14.47
N LEU A 163 8.11 -6.50 13.76
CA LEU A 163 6.96 -7.29 14.18
C LEU A 163 7.22 -8.77 13.92
N SER A 164 6.80 -9.62 14.86
CA SER A 164 6.87 -11.06 14.74
C SER A 164 5.84 -11.60 13.73
N SER A 165 6.01 -12.84 13.26
CA SER A 165 5.01 -13.52 12.44
C SER A 165 3.65 -13.65 13.15
N ASP A 166 3.64 -13.78 14.46
CA ASP A 166 2.42 -13.84 15.25
C ASP A 166 1.70 -12.48 15.28
N ASP A 167 2.44 -11.37 15.42
CA ASP A 167 1.87 -10.02 15.32
C ASP A 167 1.23 -9.80 13.94
N LEU A 168 1.91 -10.21 12.86
CA LEU A 168 1.39 -10.10 11.51
C LEU A 168 0.14 -10.96 11.29
N THR A 169 0.13 -12.18 11.83
CA THR A 169 -1.03 -13.08 11.80
C THR A 169 -2.20 -12.47 12.57
N MET A 170 -1.95 -11.90 13.73
CA MET A 170 -2.98 -11.23 14.54
C MET A 170 -3.55 -10.01 13.82
N PHE A 171 -2.71 -9.19 13.17
CA PHE A 171 -3.17 -8.05 12.36
C PHE A 171 -4.10 -8.50 11.23
N VAL A 172 -3.69 -9.52 10.47
CA VAL A 172 -4.48 -10.07 9.35
C VAL A 172 -5.81 -10.65 9.86
N SER A 173 -5.78 -11.46 10.92
CA SER A 173 -6.98 -12.08 11.50
C SER A 173 -7.96 -11.03 12.01
N ARG A 174 -7.46 -10.01 12.72
CA ARG A 174 -8.30 -8.91 13.25
C ARG A 174 -8.93 -8.09 12.12
N ALA A 175 -8.18 -7.76 11.09
CA ALA A 175 -8.71 -7.02 9.95
C ALA A 175 -9.81 -7.82 9.23
N ARG A 176 -9.58 -9.12 8.98
CA ARG A 176 -10.58 -10.00 8.36
C ARG A 176 -11.86 -10.16 9.18
N SER A 177 -11.74 -10.29 10.50
CA SER A 177 -12.92 -10.37 11.38
C SER A 177 -13.78 -9.10 11.34
N LEU A 178 -13.20 -7.98 10.90
CA LEU A 178 -13.88 -6.69 10.70
C LEU A 178 -14.32 -6.45 9.24
N GLY A 179 -14.20 -7.46 8.37
CA GLY A 179 -14.60 -7.37 6.96
C GLY A 179 -13.64 -6.60 6.06
N LEU A 180 -12.39 -6.35 6.51
CA LEU A 180 -11.38 -5.59 5.76
C LEU A 180 -10.44 -6.50 4.99
N GLN A 181 -10.03 -6.08 3.80
CA GLN A 181 -8.87 -6.66 3.13
C GLN A 181 -7.57 -6.20 3.79
N THR A 182 -6.53 -7.03 3.68
CA THR A 182 -5.22 -6.80 4.30
C THR A 182 -4.12 -6.69 3.27
N ALA A 183 -3.16 -5.78 3.51
CA ALA A 183 -1.96 -5.68 2.72
C ALA A 183 -0.72 -5.63 3.63
N ILE A 184 0.33 -6.38 3.31
CA ILE A 184 1.62 -6.34 3.98
C ILE A 184 2.69 -5.92 2.98
N ALA A 185 3.43 -4.87 3.34
CA ALA A 185 4.57 -4.34 2.63
C ALA A 185 5.70 -3.97 3.60
N GLY A 186 6.61 -3.11 3.21
CA GLY A 186 7.71 -2.65 4.08
C GLY A 186 8.98 -3.48 3.90
N THR A 187 9.73 -3.17 2.84
CA THR A 187 11.03 -3.81 2.53
C THR A 187 10.98 -5.34 2.54
N ILE A 188 9.89 -5.90 1.99
CA ILE A 188 9.71 -7.35 1.87
C ILE A 188 10.82 -7.92 0.99
N LYS A 189 11.42 -9.02 1.43
CA LYS A 189 12.47 -9.78 0.74
C LYS A 189 11.97 -11.16 0.36
N PHE A 190 12.65 -11.87 -0.57
CA PHE A 190 12.31 -13.24 -0.95
C PHE A 190 12.26 -14.19 0.25
N GLU A 191 13.20 -14.06 1.19
CA GLU A 191 13.24 -14.85 2.42
C GLU A 191 11.99 -14.73 3.32
N ASN A 192 11.20 -13.66 3.13
CA ASN A 192 9.97 -13.46 3.90
C ASN A 192 8.75 -14.19 3.29
N ILE A 193 8.83 -14.64 2.03
CA ILE A 193 7.68 -15.22 1.31
C ILE A 193 7.13 -16.48 1.99
N PRO A 194 7.95 -17.43 2.49
CA PRO A 194 7.41 -18.59 3.22
C PRO A 194 6.58 -18.21 4.45
N ALA A 195 7.00 -17.16 5.19
CA ALA A 195 6.23 -16.65 6.31
C ALA A 195 4.93 -15.97 5.84
N LEU A 196 5.00 -15.13 4.80
CA LEU A 196 3.82 -14.46 4.22
C LEU A 196 2.81 -15.46 3.64
N ASN A 197 3.26 -16.57 3.07
CA ASN A 197 2.37 -17.66 2.63
C ASN A 197 1.58 -18.27 3.79
N ARG A 198 2.20 -18.42 4.99
CA ARG A 198 1.51 -18.90 6.21
C ARG A 198 0.57 -17.85 6.80
N ILE A 199 1.01 -16.58 6.87
CA ILE A 199 0.21 -15.45 7.36
C ILE A 199 -0.97 -15.18 6.42
N SER A 200 -0.76 -15.38 5.11
CA SER A 200 -1.76 -15.28 4.06
C SER A 200 -2.53 -13.94 4.03
N PRO A 201 -1.86 -12.76 3.94
CA PRO A 201 -2.55 -11.50 3.70
C PRO A 201 -3.22 -11.51 2.32
N ASP A 202 -4.19 -10.62 2.08
CA ASP A 202 -4.86 -10.55 0.78
C ASP A 202 -3.94 -9.98 -0.31
N ILE A 203 -3.03 -9.07 0.08
CA ILE A 203 -2.09 -8.37 -0.82
C ILE A 203 -0.70 -8.35 -0.20
N ILE A 204 0.33 -8.60 -1.03
CA ILE A 204 1.74 -8.35 -0.69
C ILE A 204 2.24 -7.21 -1.58
N GLY A 205 2.80 -6.16 -0.96
CA GLY A 205 3.34 -5.00 -1.67
C GLY A 205 4.87 -5.01 -1.70
N VAL A 206 5.46 -4.89 -2.91
CA VAL A 206 6.91 -4.94 -3.09
C VAL A 206 7.43 -3.87 -4.06
N ARG A 207 8.71 -3.50 -3.87
CA ARG A 207 9.56 -2.84 -4.87
C ARG A 207 11.00 -3.34 -4.79
N GLY A 208 11.69 -3.13 -3.68
CA GLY A 208 13.13 -3.37 -3.57
C GLY A 208 13.57 -4.77 -3.99
N CYS A 209 12.88 -5.81 -3.56
CA CYS A 209 13.26 -7.19 -3.90
C CYS A 209 13.15 -7.49 -5.41
N VAL A 210 12.22 -6.87 -6.12
CA VAL A 210 12.07 -7.02 -7.57
C VAL A 210 12.96 -6.06 -8.38
N CYS A 211 13.70 -5.17 -7.70
CA CYS A 211 14.75 -4.32 -8.27
C CYS A 211 16.16 -4.87 -8.00
N GLY A 212 16.29 -6.09 -7.45
CA GLY A 212 17.58 -6.69 -7.10
C GLY A 212 18.13 -6.22 -5.75
N GLY A 213 17.26 -5.72 -4.85
CA GLY A 213 17.61 -5.28 -3.49
C GLY A 213 17.69 -3.75 -3.33
N ASP A 214 18.03 -3.02 -4.38
CA ASP A 214 18.04 -1.56 -4.38
C ASP A 214 16.73 -0.99 -4.95
N ARG A 215 15.91 -0.38 -4.09
CA ARG A 215 14.60 0.20 -4.47
C ARG A 215 14.70 1.36 -5.49
N ASN A 216 15.90 1.92 -5.69
CA ASN A 216 16.13 3.00 -6.66
C ASN A 216 16.50 2.45 -8.05
N SER A 217 16.85 1.17 -8.13
CA SER A 217 17.11 0.48 -9.38
C SER A 217 15.81 0.13 -10.12
N THR A 218 15.94 -0.25 -11.41
CA THR A 218 14.83 -0.64 -12.28
C THR A 218 14.25 -2.00 -11.88
N ILE A 219 12.93 -2.12 -12.00
CA ILE A 219 12.22 -3.39 -11.80
C ILE A 219 12.66 -4.41 -12.85
N LYS A 220 12.97 -5.63 -12.40
CA LYS A 220 13.40 -6.76 -13.23
C LYS A 220 12.23 -7.73 -13.41
N LYS A 221 11.87 -8.00 -14.67
CA LYS A 221 10.75 -8.87 -15.03
C LYS A 221 10.87 -10.25 -14.38
N GLU A 222 12.04 -10.85 -14.48
CA GLU A 222 12.33 -12.19 -13.95
C GLU A 222 12.18 -12.29 -12.44
N LEU A 223 12.43 -11.19 -11.70
CA LEU A 223 12.24 -11.16 -10.24
C LEU A 223 10.76 -11.04 -9.87
N VAL A 224 9.95 -10.32 -10.65
CA VAL A 224 8.50 -10.26 -10.44
C VAL A 224 7.87 -11.63 -10.73
N GLU A 225 8.24 -12.27 -11.85
CA GLU A 225 7.78 -13.62 -12.21
C GLU A 225 8.17 -14.65 -11.15
N LYS A 226 9.44 -14.64 -10.68
CA LYS A 226 9.92 -15.48 -9.60
C LYS A 226 9.10 -15.30 -8.33
N LEU A 227 8.92 -14.05 -7.90
CA LEU A 227 8.16 -13.74 -6.69
C LEU A 227 6.71 -14.24 -6.80
N LYS A 228 6.09 -14.04 -7.97
CA LYS A 228 4.73 -14.50 -8.24
C LYS A 228 4.62 -16.03 -8.17
N ALA A 229 5.64 -16.76 -8.64
CA ALA A 229 5.67 -18.22 -8.58
C ALA A 229 5.85 -18.75 -7.15
N GLU A 230 6.60 -18.04 -6.29
CA GLU A 230 6.82 -18.41 -4.89
C GLU A 230 5.61 -18.11 -3.98
N MET A 231 4.70 -17.24 -4.42
CA MET A 231 3.45 -16.95 -3.69
C MET A 231 2.44 -18.08 -3.90
N ILE A 232 1.97 -18.70 -2.82
CA ILE A 232 0.92 -19.71 -2.89
C ILE A 232 -0.35 -19.06 -3.44
N ARG A 233 -0.87 -19.63 -4.54
CA ARG A 233 -2.20 -19.30 -5.04
C ARG A 233 -3.21 -20.05 -4.16
N VAL A 234 -3.89 -19.30 -3.31
CA VAL A 234 -5.05 -19.79 -2.56
C VAL A 234 -6.27 -19.72 -3.47
#